data_1aab6dd2cfaa7334d98a39043bf9d945
#
_entry.id   1aab6dd2cfaa7334d98a39043bf9d945
#
_cell.length_a   1.000
_cell.length_b   1.000
_cell.length_c   1.000
_cell.angle_alpha   90.00
_cell.angle_beta   90.00
_cell.angle_gamma   90.00
#
_symmetry.space_group_name_H-M   'P 1'
#
loop_
_entity.id
_entity.type
_entity.pdbx_description
1 polymer ?
#
loop_
_entity_poly.entity_id
_entity_poly.type
_entity_poly.pdbx_seq_one_letter_code
_entity_poly.pdbx_strand_id
1 'polypeptide(L)'
;MTARHIILFVLSIYSLQIKAQDCNNSFTGKVYDLHDNSPLSGAAISIDGVYESFTNDNGFFTINNLCNQNYTFEISHPLCDPKVFDVDISKNKEKIFRLEHHIKELNEIILYGNSFEKKSKTIIENVISTETLQDYASETVGDALTSLSGVSSFNTGNTIVKPVINGLHSNRVEIINNGVRMEDQQWGVEHAPNIDINSLDKITLIKGAGALQYAGSALGGIIIGESAKVSLQDSLYGNTSIIGASNGRGSVLRSKLTRSQANGLYYTLNASLKRFGDYSAPNYVMRNTGTNEKGLSLKFGLNRVNYGFEFLYSFFNNEIGILRAAHVHTPQDQVRAINSDFPL
;
A
#
# COMPACT_ATOMS: atom_id res chain seq x y z
N MET A 1 -27.97 12.24 78.92
CA MET A 1 -27.36 11.99 77.56
C MET A 1 -27.86 10.70 77.01
N THR A 2 -28.58 10.75 75.92
CA THR A 2 -29.19 9.52 75.35
C THR A 2 -28.10 8.71 74.59
N ALA A 3 -28.19 7.39 74.57
CA ALA A 3 -27.26 6.48 73.91
C ALA A 3 -26.89 6.88 72.47
N ARG A 4 -27.79 7.62 71.81
CA ARG A 4 -27.60 8.16 70.47
C ARG A 4 -26.50 9.23 70.39
N HIS A 5 -26.26 10.04 71.41
CA HIS A 5 -25.21 11.04 71.48
C HIS A 5 -23.85 10.42 71.79
N ILE A 6 -23.81 9.31 72.50
CA ILE A 6 -22.58 8.56 72.80
C ILE A 6 -22.11 7.83 71.53
N ILE A 7 -23.00 7.25 70.75
CA ILE A 7 -22.66 6.58 69.46
C ILE A 7 -22.12 7.60 68.46
N LEU A 8 -22.72 8.80 68.35
CA LEU A 8 -22.22 9.88 67.47
C LEU A 8 -20.85 10.40 67.89
N PHE A 9 -20.59 10.48 69.19
CA PHE A 9 -19.30 10.92 69.73
C PHE A 9 -18.18 9.87 69.50
N VAL A 10 -18.50 8.58 69.67
CA VAL A 10 -17.59 7.47 69.39
C VAL A 10 -17.30 7.36 67.89
N LEU A 11 -18.27 7.54 66.99
CA LEU A 11 -18.10 7.59 65.55
C LEU A 11 -17.24 8.81 65.11
N SER A 12 -17.38 9.96 65.80
CA SER A 12 -16.55 11.15 65.57
C SER A 12 -15.10 10.96 65.96
N ILE A 13 -14.80 10.18 67.00
CA ILE A 13 -13.42 9.85 67.42
C ILE A 13 -12.75 8.85 66.48
N TYR A 14 -13.52 7.93 65.89
CA TYR A 14 -13.01 6.96 64.93
C TYR A 14 -12.66 7.59 63.58
N SER A 15 -13.28 8.72 63.22
CA SER A 15 -12.97 9.46 61.98
C SER A 15 -11.66 10.29 62.03
N LEU A 16 -11.04 10.43 63.20
CA LEU A 16 -9.81 11.20 63.39
C LEU A 16 -8.49 10.41 63.26
N GLN A 17 -8.58 9.13 62.89
CA GLN A 17 -7.41 8.27 62.66
C GLN A 17 -7.01 8.15 61.18
N ILE A 18 -7.31 9.14 60.34
CA ILE A 18 -6.72 9.21 59.00
C ILE A 18 -5.26 9.64 59.20
N LYS A 19 -4.38 8.68 59.24
CA LYS A 19 -2.93 8.97 59.11
C LYS A 19 -2.74 9.55 57.73
N ALA A 20 -2.40 10.84 57.65
CA ALA A 20 -1.85 11.40 56.43
C ALA A 20 -0.61 10.61 56.04
N GLN A 21 -0.61 10.02 54.87
CA GLN A 21 0.58 9.33 54.35
C GLN A 21 1.67 10.42 54.15
N ASP A 22 2.86 10.18 54.71
CA ASP A 22 4.05 11.03 54.48
C ASP A 22 4.49 10.82 53.02
N CYS A 23 4.13 11.76 52.15
CA CYS A 23 4.46 11.75 50.71
C CYS A 23 5.68 12.65 50.43
N ASN A 24 6.76 12.44 51.18
CA ASN A 24 7.99 13.26 51.11
C ASN A 24 9.17 12.52 50.43
N ASN A 25 8.91 11.41 49.76
CA ASN A 25 9.98 10.65 49.10
C ASN A 25 10.32 11.22 47.75
N SER A 26 11.60 11.20 47.46
CA SER A 26 12.14 11.47 46.13
C SER A 26 12.56 10.16 45.45
N PHE A 27 12.22 10.01 44.19
CA PHE A 27 12.63 8.87 43.35
C PHE A 27 13.48 9.40 42.20
N THR A 28 14.62 8.73 41.94
CA THR A 28 15.52 9.04 40.83
C THR A 28 15.57 7.86 39.87
N GLY A 29 15.36 8.12 38.60
CA GLY A 29 15.46 7.10 37.53
C GLY A 29 16.48 7.48 36.48
N LYS A 30 16.97 6.45 35.80
CA LYS A 30 17.78 6.56 34.58
C LYS A 30 17.13 5.76 33.48
N VAL A 31 17.03 6.34 32.29
CA VAL A 31 16.48 5.68 31.11
C VAL A 31 17.58 5.49 30.09
N TYR A 32 17.79 4.26 29.67
CA TYR A 32 18.79 3.86 28.69
C TYR A 32 18.15 3.08 27.54
N ASP A 33 18.79 3.13 26.39
CA ASP A 33 18.52 2.22 25.28
C ASP A 33 18.98 0.79 25.65
N LEU A 34 18.17 -0.20 25.28
CA LEU A 34 18.44 -1.60 25.58
C LEU A 34 19.60 -2.17 24.75
N HIS A 35 19.84 -1.65 23.53
CA HIS A 35 20.79 -2.21 22.59
C HIS A 35 22.21 -1.69 22.79
N ASP A 36 22.38 -0.39 22.92
CA ASP A 36 23.71 0.25 23.01
C ASP A 36 24.02 0.87 24.36
N ASN A 37 23.07 0.82 25.33
CA ASN A 37 23.15 1.47 26.63
C ASN A 37 23.39 3.00 26.56
N SER A 38 23.04 3.65 25.45
CA SER A 38 23.06 5.10 25.41
C SER A 38 21.96 5.72 26.29
N PRO A 39 22.19 6.87 26.92
CA PRO A 39 21.16 7.54 27.70
C PRO A 39 20.08 8.12 26.79
N LEU A 40 18.82 7.89 27.11
CA LEU A 40 17.68 8.45 26.39
C LEU A 40 17.29 9.81 26.97
N SER A 41 17.68 10.88 26.28
CA SER A 41 17.32 12.27 26.63
C SER A 41 15.90 12.58 26.14
N GLY A 42 15.11 13.29 26.96
CA GLY A 42 13.75 13.69 26.60
C GLY A 42 12.72 12.57 26.68
N ALA A 43 13.04 11.44 27.30
CA ALA A 43 12.04 10.42 27.59
C ALA A 43 11.00 10.97 28.57
N ALA A 44 9.73 10.84 28.24
CA ALA A 44 8.62 11.27 29.07
C ALA A 44 8.25 10.19 30.08
N ILE A 45 8.10 10.61 31.34
CA ILE A 45 7.72 9.74 32.44
C ILE A 45 6.33 10.15 32.92
N SER A 46 5.38 9.22 32.89
CA SER A 46 4.08 9.36 33.54
C SER A 46 3.96 8.39 34.71
N ILE A 47 3.26 8.79 35.75
CA ILE A 47 2.94 7.98 36.93
C ILE A 47 1.42 7.92 37.06
N ASP A 48 0.88 6.69 37.10
CA ASP A 48 -0.56 6.43 37.20
C ASP A 48 -1.39 7.23 36.18
N GLY A 49 -0.81 7.42 34.96
CA GLY A 49 -1.43 8.11 33.83
C GLY A 49 -1.26 9.64 33.83
N VAL A 50 -0.48 10.21 34.75
CA VAL A 50 -0.18 11.67 34.82
C VAL A 50 1.28 11.90 34.43
N TYR A 51 1.54 12.84 33.52
CA TYR A 51 2.91 13.21 33.14
C TYR A 51 3.58 14.00 34.26
N GLU A 52 4.74 13.51 34.74
CA GLU A 52 5.44 14.08 35.89
C GLU A 52 6.80 14.71 35.53
N SER A 53 7.54 14.13 34.57
CA SER A 53 8.91 14.56 34.30
C SER A 53 9.42 14.12 32.92
N PHE A 54 10.57 14.68 32.51
CA PHE A 54 11.35 14.26 31.36
C PHE A 54 12.79 13.96 31.78
N THR A 55 13.45 13.06 31.05
CA THR A 55 14.88 12.82 31.25
C THR A 55 15.73 13.94 30.69
N ASN A 56 16.83 14.25 31.38
CA ASN A 56 17.85 15.19 30.91
C ASN A 56 18.79 14.52 29.89
N ASP A 57 19.83 15.25 29.41
CA ASP A 57 20.78 14.76 28.40
C ASP A 57 21.58 13.51 28.82
N ASN A 58 21.64 13.20 30.09
CA ASN A 58 22.27 12.01 30.64
C ASN A 58 21.26 10.90 30.95
N GLY A 59 20.02 11.04 30.52
CA GLY A 59 18.94 10.07 30.74
C GLY A 59 18.37 10.06 32.17
N PHE A 60 18.70 11.05 33.04
CA PHE A 60 18.22 11.12 34.43
C PHE A 60 16.91 11.88 34.55
N PHE A 61 16.07 11.41 35.46
CA PHE A 61 14.91 12.16 35.95
C PHE A 61 14.75 12.02 37.47
N THR A 62 14.08 12.98 38.10
CA THR A 62 13.77 12.95 39.53
C THR A 62 12.33 13.39 39.75
N ILE A 63 11.61 12.65 40.58
CA ILE A 63 10.22 12.92 40.94
C ILE A 63 10.17 13.03 42.45
N ASN A 64 9.60 14.11 42.95
CA ASN A 64 9.50 14.40 44.37
C ASN A 64 8.05 14.20 44.86
N ASN A 65 7.87 14.23 46.18
CA ASN A 65 6.58 14.16 46.87
C ASN A 65 5.81 12.84 46.62
N LEU A 66 6.51 11.74 46.47
CA LEU A 66 5.92 10.40 46.34
C LEU A 66 5.63 9.82 47.74
N CYS A 67 4.52 9.11 47.83
CA CYS A 67 4.14 8.35 49.04
C CYS A 67 4.80 6.98 49.03
N ASN A 68 4.89 6.32 50.17
CA ASN A 68 5.40 4.94 50.29
C ASN A 68 4.34 3.94 49.78
N GLN A 69 4.28 3.74 48.47
CA GLN A 69 3.37 2.79 47.81
C GLN A 69 3.94 2.33 46.45
N ASN A 70 3.25 1.41 45.82
CA ASN A 70 3.53 1.04 44.47
C ASN A 70 2.96 2.06 43.49
N TYR A 71 3.74 2.40 42.47
CA TYR A 71 3.34 3.26 41.36
C TYR A 71 3.59 2.55 40.02
N THR A 72 2.73 2.80 39.08
CA THR A 72 2.91 2.37 37.70
C THR A 72 3.56 3.50 36.89
N PHE A 73 4.82 3.29 36.53
CA PHE A 73 5.60 4.20 35.68
C PHE A 73 5.44 3.80 34.24
N GLU A 74 4.91 4.67 33.41
CA GLU A 74 4.94 4.52 31.97
C GLU A 74 6.01 5.46 31.41
N ILE A 75 6.99 4.89 30.69
CA ILE A 75 8.10 5.62 30.11
C ILE A 75 8.00 5.52 28.59
N SER A 76 7.97 6.66 27.92
CA SER A 76 7.88 6.76 26.46
C SER A 76 8.99 7.64 25.90
N HIS A 77 9.47 7.31 24.73
CA HIS A 77 10.48 8.09 24.00
C HIS A 77 10.16 8.04 22.51
N PRO A 78 10.36 9.13 21.71
CA PRO A 78 10.00 9.16 20.30
C PRO A 78 10.59 8.04 19.43
N LEU A 79 11.71 7.47 19.88
CA LEU A 79 12.43 6.41 19.17
C LEU A 79 12.22 5.03 19.78
N CYS A 80 11.39 4.87 20.80
CA CYS A 80 11.20 3.61 21.53
C CYS A 80 9.72 3.33 21.76
N ASP A 81 9.35 2.04 21.90
CA ASP A 81 8.00 1.69 22.37
C ASP A 81 7.80 2.12 23.82
N PRO A 82 6.64 2.69 24.14
CA PRO A 82 6.26 2.93 25.53
C PRO A 82 6.31 1.65 26.34
N LYS A 83 6.87 1.72 27.54
CA LYS A 83 6.97 0.57 28.44
C LYS A 83 6.50 0.92 29.84
N VAL A 84 5.76 0.00 30.43
CA VAL A 84 5.20 0.13 31.76
C VAL A 84 6.00 -0.65 32.77
N PHE A 85 6.26 -0.06 33.96
CA PHE A 85 7.03 -0.65 35.03
C PHE A 85 6.35 -0.40 36.37
N ASP A 86 6.20 -1.43 37.17
CA ASP A 86 5.76 -1.26 38.55
C ASP A 86 6.97 -1.00 39.47
N VAL A 87 6.86 0.01 40.30
CA VAL A 87 7.92 0.48 41.21
C VAL A 87 7.37 0.69 42.61
N ASP A 88 7.90 -0.05 43.55
CA ASP A 88 7.64 0.12 44.99
C ASP A 88 8.59 1.15 45.57
N ILE A 89 8.11 2.38 45.84
CA ILE A 89 8.91 3.48 46.36
C ILE A 89 9.38 3.25 47.80
N SER A 90 8.70 2.35 48.52
CA SER A 90 9.12 2.01 49.91
C SER A 90 10.44 1.23 49.93
N LYS A 91 10.76 0.49 48.85
CA LYS A 91 11.94 -0.34 48.76
C LYS A 91 13.02 0.21 47.84
N ASN A 92 12.62 0.94 46.82
CA ASN A 92 13.51 1.40 45.76
C ASN A 92 13.40 2.91 45.59
N LYS A 93 14.46 3.62 45.89
CA LYS A 93 14.57 5.08 45.66
C LYS A 93 15.28 5.41 44.34
N GLU A 94 15.90 4.41 43.72
CA GLU A 94 16.58 4.54 42.44
C GLU A 94 16.27 3.30 41.56
N LYS A 95 16.11 3.49 40.25
CA LYS A 95 15.92 2.39 39.28
C LYS A 95 16.45 2.79 37.91
N ILE A 96 17.03 1.81 37.21
CA ILE A 96 17.41 1.93 35.80
C ILE A 96 16.31 1.29 34.96
N PHE A 97 15.84 2.03 33.98
CA PHE A 97 14.86 1.60 33.01
C PHE A 97 15.54 1.41 31.65
N ARG A 98 15.14 0.38 30.91
CA ARG A 98 15.63 0.14 29.56
C ARG A 98 14.45 0.04 28.61
N LEU A 99 14.47 0.90 27.60
CA LEU A 99 13.51 0.89 26.51
C LEU A 99 14.16 0.23 25.29
N GLU A 100 13.36 -0.50 24.56
CA GLU A 100 13.76 -1.08 23.30
C GLU A 100 13.61 -0.02 22.22
N HIS A 101 14.73 0.39 21.64
CA HIS A 101 14.74 1.30 20.51
C HIS A 101 14.10 0.59 19.32
N HIS A 102 13.00 1.11 18.83
CA HIS A 102 12.60 0.80 17.48
C HIS A 102 13.61 1.46 16.56
N ILE A 103 14.59 0.71 16.17
CA ILE A 103 15.06 0.85 14.81
C ILE A 103 13.83 0.48 13.98
N LYS A 104 12.99 1.45 13.60
CA LYS A 104 12.45 1.38 12.26
C LYS A 104 13.72 1.32 11.42
N GLU A 105 14.13 0.12 11.11
CA GLU A 105 14.86 -0.09 9.89
C GLU A 105 13.97 0.61 8.88
N LEU A 106 14.31 1.84 8.55
CA LEU A 106 13.97 2.41 7.27
C LEU A 106 14.47 1.32 6.37
N ASN A 107 13.51 0.48 5.90
CA ASN A 107 13.82 -0.59 4.97
C ASN A 107 14.84 0.03 4.06
N GLU A 108 16.10 -0.41 4.23
CA GLU A 108 17.20 0.08 3.45
C GLU A 108 16.61 0.16 2.06
N ILE A 109 16.49 1.38 1.52
CA ILE A 109 16.09 1.54 0.14
C ILE A 109 17.31 0.98 -0.55
N ILE A 110 17.32 -0.36 -0.69
CA ILE A 110 18.26 -1.05 -1.53
C ILE A 110 17.86 -0.53 -2.90
N LEU A 111 18.56 0.52 -3.31
CA LEU A 111 18.55 1.01 -4.66
C LEU A 111 19.13 -0.16 -5.46
N TYR A 112 18.23 -1.07 -5.86
CA TYR A 112 18.59 -2.02 -6.89
C TYR A 112 18.99 -1.14 -8.07
N GLY A 113 20.26 -1.22 -8.42
CA GLY A 113 20.77 -0.55 -9.59
C GLY A 113 20.18 -1.15 -10.85
N ASN A 114 18.88 -1.01 -11.03
CA ASN A 114 18.30 -0.98 -12.34
C ASN A 114 18.79 0.32 -12.95
N SER A 115 19.66 0.20 -13.95
CA SER A 115 20.28 1.28 -14.68
C SER A 115 19.30 2.31 -15.30
N PHE A 116 17.99 2.14 -15.05
CA PHE A 116 16.90 2.98 -15.53
C PHE A 116 16.27 3.88 -14.43
N GLU A 117 16.62 3.75 -13.15
CA GLU A 117 16.12 4.64 -12.09
C GLU A 117 17.04 5.84 -11.82
N LYS A 118 17.47 6.57 -12.84
CA LYS A 118 17.86 7.97 -12.63
C LYS A 118 16.58 8.80 -12.57
N LYS A 119 15.92 8.83 -11.42
CA LYS A 119 14.82 9.77 -11.16
C LYS A 119 15.38 11.18 -11.26
N SER A 120 15.18 11.82 -12.40
CA SER A 120 15.35 13.26 -12.51
C SER A 120 14.31 13.90 -11.57
N LYS A 121 14.72 14.83 -10.71
CA LYS A 121 13.82 15.57 -9.81
C LYS A 121 12.72 16.37 -10.52
N THR A 122 12.75 16.39 -11.84
CA THR A 122 11.82 17.12 -12.70
C THR A 122 10.77 16.25 -13.38
N ILE A 123 10.76 14.93 -13.13
CA ILE A 123 9.80 14.01 -13.74
C ILE A 123 8.55 13.93 -12.85
N ILE A 124 7.41 14.26 -13.41
CA ILE A 124 6.11 14.08 -12.77
C ILE A 124 5.63 12.67 -13.06
N GLU A 125 5.66 11.81 -12.05
CA GLU A 125 5.12 10.46 -12.09
C GLU A 125 3.72 10.43 -11.47
N ASN A 126 2.77 9.84 -12.16
CA ASN A 126 1.44 9.52 -11.62
C ASN A 126 1.39 8.01 -11.41
N VAL A 127 1.08 7.58 -10.21
CA VAL A 127 1.14 6.15 -9.82
C VAL A 127 -0.26 5.64 -9.49
N ILE A 128 -0.61 4.50 -10.03
CA ILE A 128 -1.77 3.69 -9.61
C ILE A 128 -1.24 2.58 -8.72
N SER A 129 -1.69 2.55 -7.48
CA SER A 129 -1.27 1.57 -6.48
C SER A 129 -1.93 0.20 -6.69
N THR A 130 -1.43 -0.81 -5.99
CA THR A 130 -2.01 -2.16 -5.98
C THR A 130 -3.48 -2.15 -5.56
N GLU A 131 -3.84 -1.36 -4.55
CA GLU A 131 -5.21 -1.26 -4.03
C GLU A 131 -6.14 -0.72 -5.11
N THR A 132 -5.75 0.37 -5.76
CA THR A 132 -6.52 0.95 -6.87
C THR A 132 -6.65 0.00 -8.05
N LEU A 133 -5.57 -0.74 -8.40
CA LEU A 133 -5.63 -1.74 -9.47
C LEU A 133 -6.59 -2.90 -9.18
N GLN A 134 -6.80 -3.23 -7.90
CA GLN A 134 -7.77 -4.26 -7.51
C GLN A 134 -9.21 -3.85 -7.84
N ASP A 135 -9.53 -2.57 -7.73
CA ASP A 135 -10.86 -2.05 -8.08
C ASP A 135 -11.16 -2.19 -9.59
N TYR A 136 -10.10 -2.17 -10.41
CA TYR A 136 -10.18 -2.36 -11.87
C TYR A 136 -9.93 -3.79 -12.34
N ALA A 137 -9.89 -4.80 -11.45
CA ALA A 137 -9.54 -6.17 -11.82
C ALA A 137 -10.47 -6.80 -12.87
N SER A 138 -11.75 -6.36 -12.93
CA SER A 138 -12.71 -6.78 -13.97
C SER A 138 -12.66 -5.94 -15.24
N GLU A 139 -11.90 -4.86 -15.25
CA GLU A 139 -11.79 -3.88 -16.32
C GLU A 139 -10.48 -4.01 -17.08
N THR A 140 -10.09 -3.00 -17.86
CA THR A 140 -8.85 -3.01 -18.63
C THR A 140 -7.80 -2.07 -18.01
N VAL A 141 -6.54 -2.20 -18.45
CA VAL A 141 -5.48 -1.23 -18.09
C VAL A 141 -5.85 0.18 -18.56
N GLY A 142 -6.53 0.30 -19.72
CA GLY A 142 -7.02 1.59 -20.23
C GLY A 142 -8.00 2.25 -19.27
N ASP A 143 -8.93 1.48 -18.68
CA ASP A 143 -9.89 1.98 -17.70
C ASP A 143 -9.18 2.46 -16.44
N ALA A 144 -8.27 1.67 -15.88
CA ALA A 144 -7.52 2.05 -14.69
C ALA A 144 -6.75 3.37 -14.90
N LEU A 145 -6.17 3.58 -16.08
CA LEU A 145 -5.43 4.79 -16.41
C LEU A 145 -6.31 6.04 -16.45
N THR A 146 -7.62 5.94 -16.72
CA THR A 146 -8.53 7.09 -16.70
C THR A 146 -8.72 7.69 -15.31
N SER A 147 -8.36 6.96 -14.25
CA SER A 147 -8.33 7.52 -12.88
C SER A 147 -7.28 8.61 -12.70
N LEU A 148 -6.31 8.71 -13.62
CA LEU A 148 -5.22 9.68 -13.54
C LEU A 148 -5.61 11.00 -14.25
N SER A 149 -5.28 12.13 -13.63
CA SER A 149 -5.50 13.45 -14.21
C SER A 149 -4.86 13.61 -15.59
N GLY A 150 -5.59 14.15 -16.58
CA GLY A 150 -5.12 14.36 -17.95
C GLY A 150 -5.03 13.08 -18.78
N VAL A 151 -5.66 12.00 -18.32
CA VAL A 151 -5.86 10.77 -19.10
C VAL A 151 -7.35 10.62 -19.39
N SER A 152 -7.67 10.36 -20.64
CA SER A 152 -8.97 9.91 -21.10
C SER A 152 -8.81 8.59 -21.85
N SER A 153 -9.89 8.02 -22.30
CA SER A 153 -9.85 6.80 -23.09
C SER A 153 -10.59 6.98 -24.42
N PHE A 154 -10.14 6.24 -25.40
CA PHE A 154 -10.84 6.01 -26.65
C PHE A 154 -11.38 4.59 -26.62
N ASN A 155 -12.71 4.46 -26.55
CA ASN A 155 -13.37 3.18 -26.30
C ASN A 155 -14.10 2.69 -27.54
N THR A 156 -13.86 1.44 -27.89
CA THR A 156 -14.62 0.72 -28.92
C THR A 156 -15.31 -0.47 -28.23
N GLY A 157 -16.42 -0.19 -27.55
CA GLY A 157 -17.05 -1.13 -26.62
C GLY A 157 -16.34 -1.15 -25.25
N ASN A 158 -16.68 -2.14 -24.41
CA ASN A 158 -16.16 -2.26 -23.04
C ASN A 158 -14.82 -3.01 -22.93
N THR A 159 -14.40 -3.64 -24.01
CA THR A 159 -13.21 -4.52 -24.01
C THR A 159 -12.00 -3.87 -24.68
N ILE A 160 -12.22 -2.84 -25.50
CA ILE A 160 -11.18 -2.12 -26.20
C ILE A 160 -11.15 -0.68 -25.66
N VAL A 161 -10.28 -0.43 -24.69
CA VAL A 161 -10.12 0.85 -24.03
C VAL A 161 -8.68 1.33 -24.21
N LYS A 162 -8.52 2.26 -25.15
CA LYS A 162 -7.21 2.82 -25.51
C LYS A 162 -6.95 4.10 -24.71
N PRO A 163 -5.86 4.17 -23.93
CA PRO A 163 -5.55 5.38 -23.16
C PRO A 163 -5.15 6.53 -24.09
N VAL A 164 -5.63 7.72 -23.77
CA VAL A 164 -5.33 8.98 -24.43
C VAL A 164 -4.72 9.92 -23.40
N ILE A 165 -3.45 10.26 -23.55
CA ILE A 165 -2.69 11.07 -22.60
C ILE A 165 -2.49 12.45 -23.21
N ASN A 166 -3.08 13.48 -22.60
CA ASN A 166 -3.05 14.86 -23.09
C ASN A 166 -3.41 14.98 -24.59
N GLY A 167 -4.39 14.19 -25.06
CA GLY A 167 -4.84 14.15 -26.45
C GLY A 167 -4.00 13.27 -27.39
N LEU A 168 -2.96 12.61 -26.90
CA LEU A 168 -2.08 11.74 -27.69
C LEU A 168 -2.33 10.27 -27.34
N HIS A 169 -2.33 9.40 -28.36
CA HIS A 169 -2.60 7.98 -28.22
C HIS A 169 -1.81 7.13 -29.23
N SER A 170 -1.99 5.83 -29.21
CA SER A 170 -1.39 4.86 -30.14
C SER A 170 0.15 4.92 -30.10
N ASN A 171 0.83 5.06 -31.23
CA ASN A 171 2.30 5.09 -31.37
C ASN A 171 2.99 6.28 -30.70
N ARG A 172 2.23 7.20 -30.05
CA ARG A 172 2.78 8.31 -29.27
C ARG A 172 2.77 8.05 -27.77
N VAL A 173 2.19 6.94 -27.36
CA VAL A 173 2.16 6.45 -25.98
C VAL A 173 2.87 5.10 -25.97
N GLU A 174 3.96 5.04 -25.23
CA GLU A 174 4.73 3.81 -25.08
C GLU A 174 4.30 3.03 -23.86
N ILE A 175 4.41 1.72 -23.92
CA ILE A 175 4.06 0.84 -22.81
C ILE A 175 5.22 -0.10 -22.53
N ILE A 176 5.62 -0.14 -21.26
CA ILE A 176 6.61 -1.09 -20.74
C ILE A 176 5.92 -1.99 -19.72
N ASN A 177 6.02 -3.29 -19.90
CA ASN A 177 5.50 -4.29 -18.98
C ASN A 177 6.65 -5.06 -18.35
N ASN A 178 6.88 -4.88 -17.04
CA ASN A 178 7.97 -5.49 -16.30
C ASN A 178 9.33 -5.37 -17.01
N GLY A 179 9.67 -4.19 -17.50
CA GLY A 179 10.92 -3.89 -18.19
C GLY A 179 10.95 -4.23 -19.69
N VAL A 180 9.92 -4.86 -20.23
CA VAL A 180 9.81 -5.19 -21.66
C VAL A 180 8.92 -4.19 -22.36
N ARG A 181 9.44 -3.54 -23.39
CA ARG A 181 8.66 -2.64 -24.25
C ARG A 181 7.67 -3.45 -25.09
N MET A 182 6.42 -3.01 -25.08
CA MET A 182 5.33 -3.64 -25.81
C MET A 182 5.16 -2.94 -27.17
N GLU A 183 5.51 -3.63 -28.26
CA GLU A 183 5.48 -3.03 -29.60
C GLU A 183 4.17 -3.30 -30.36
N ASP A 184 3.39 -4.28 -29.95
CA ASP A 184 2.16 -4.73 -30.60
C ASP A 184 0.93 -3.85 -30.34
N GLN A 185 1.10 -2.74 -29.61
CA GLN A 185 -0.01 -1.91 -29.10
C GLN A 185 -0.26 -0.63 -29.90
N GLN A 186 0.46 -0.46 -30.98
CA GLN A 186 0.49 0.79 -31.76
C GLN A 186 -0.55 0.83 -32.89
N TRP A 187 -1.25 -0.27 -33.10
CA TRP A 187 -2.18 -0.45 -34.22
C TRP A 187 -3.47 0.32 -34.02
N GLY A 188 -4.32 0.33 -35.01
CA GLY A 188 -5.58 1.07 -35.15
C GLY A 188 -6.45 1.26 -33.91
N VAL A 189 -7.64 1.78 -34.11
CA VAL A 189 -8.57 2.11 -33.00
C VAL A 189 -9.18 0.86 -32.32
N GLU A 190 -9.13 -0.28 -33.00
CA GLU A 190 -9.63 -1.56 -32.51
C GLU A 190 -8.62 -2.31 -31.62
N HIS A 191 -7.43 -1.77 -31.39
CA HIS A 191 -6.40 -2.39 -30.55
C HIS A 191 -6.23 -1.61 -29.27
N ALA A 192 -6.33 -2.30 -28.13
CA ALA A 192 -6.09 -1.79 -26.80
C ALA A 192 -4.82 -2.40 -26.19
N PRO A 193 -4.30 -1.87 -25.08
CA PRO A 193 -3.20 -2.48 -24.36
C PRO A 193 -3.44 -3.96 -24.06
N ASN A 194 -2.58 -4.84 -24.61
CA ASN A 194 -2.66 -6.28 -24.41
C ASN A 194 -1.83 -6.71 -23.20
N ILE A 195 -2.26 -6.25 -22.03
CA ILE A 195 -1.60 -6.50 -20.74
C ILE A 195 -2.64 -7.01 -19.75
N ASP A 196 -2.30 -8.07 -19.05
CA ASP A 196 -3.11 -8.54 -17.93
C ASP A 196 -2.99 -7.60 -16.75
N ILE A 197 -4.02 -6.78 -16.49
CA ILE A 197 -4.10 -5.88 -15.32
C ILE A 197 -3.92 -6.66 -14.01
N ASN A 198 -4.36 -7.92 -13.97
CA ASN A 198 -4.30 -8.77 -12.79
C ASN A 198 -2.89 -9.30 -12.50
N SER A 199 -1.94 -9.14 -13.44
CA SER A 199 -0.53 -9.48 -13.25
C SER A 199 0.29 -8.33 -12.66
N LEU A 200 -0.26 -7.10 -12.63
CA LEU A 200 0.42 -5.90 -12.18
C LEU A 200 0.11 -5.58 -10.73
N ASP A 201 1.08 -4.99 -10.06
CA ASP A 201 0.94 -4.42 -8.71
C ASP A 201 1.06 -2.89 -8.70
N LYS A 202 1.62 -2.33 -9.75
CA LYS A 202 1.79 -0.88 -9.89
C LYS A 202 1.76 -0.49 -11.37
N ILE A 203 1.11 0.63 -11.67
CA ILE A 203 1.26 1.30 -12.97
C ILE A 203 1.78 2.70 -12.70
N THR A 204 2.85 3.07 -13.40
CA THR A 204 3.42 4.41 -13.37
C THR A 204 3.22 5.07 -14.72
N LEU A 205 2.60 6.25 -14.75
CA LEU A 205 2.47 7.09 -15.93
C LEU A 205 3.42 8.27 -15.83
N ILE A 206 4.33 8.38 -16.79
CA ILE A 206 5.26 9.51 -16.93
C ILE A 206 4.86 10.31 -18.16
N LYS A 207 4.62 11.61 -17.99
CA LYS A 207 4.17 12.52 -19.05
C LYS A 207 5.27 13.49 -19.46
N GLY A 208 5.11 14.04 -20.67
CA GLY A 208 5.97 15.10 -21.19
C GLY A 208 7.41 14.67 -21.42
N ALA A 209 8.36 15.60 -21.29
CA ALA A 209 9.75 15.38 -21.63
C ALA A 209 10.42 14.25 -20.83
N GLY A 210 9.93 13.94 -19.63
CA GLY A 210 10.42 12.83 -18.82
C GLY A 210 10.23 11.45 -19.48
N ALA A 211 9.22 11.30 -20.32
CA ALA A 211 8.98 10.06 -21.04
C ALA A 211 10.02 9.77 -22.13
N LEU A 212 10.62 10.81 -22.70
CA LEU A 212 11.58 10.69 -23.80
C LEU A 212 12.89 9.99 -23.41
N GLN A 213 13.20 9.93 -22.11
CA GLN A 213 14.36 9.16 -21.64
C GLN A 213 14.17 7.64 -21.76
N TYR A 214 12.92 7.16 -21.87
CA TYR A 214 12.60 5.75 -22.03
C TYR A 214 12.43 5.36 -23.50
N ALA A 215 11.83 6.24 -24.30
CA ALA A 215 11.64 6.03 -25.73
C ALA A 215 11.46 7.36 -26.47
N GLY A 216 12.17 7.55 -27.58
CA GLY A 216 12.07 8.76 -28.39
C GLY A 216 10.70 9.00 -29.04
N SER A 217 9.87 7.96 -29.15
CA SER A 217 8.49 8.00 -29.67
C SER A 217 7.44 8.35 -28.60
N ALA A 218 7.79 8.37 -27.31
CA ALA A 218 6.87 8.57 -26.18
C ALA A 218 6.43 10.03 -26.00
N LEU A 219 5.97 10.69 -27.07
CA LEU A 219 5.58 12.10 -27.05
C LEU A 219 4.36 12.36 -26.15
N GLY A 220 3.40 11.42 -26.08
CA GLY A 220 2.24 11.49 -25.20
C GLY A 220 2.57 11.10 -23.76
N GLY A 221 3.53 10.24 -23.59
CA GLY A 221 3.92 9.69 -22.29
C GLY A 221 4.29 8.21 -22.37
N ILE A 222 4.72 7.69 -21.24
CA ILE A 222 5.03 6.27 -21.08
C ILE A 222 4.26 5.67 -19.91
N ILE A 223 3.72 4.49 -20.13
CA ILE A 223 3.01 3.68 -19.15
C ILE A 223 3.94 2.53 -18.75
N ILE A 224 4.27 2.42 -17.48
CA ILE A 224 5.15 1.38 -16.94
C ILE A 224 4.34 0.52 -15.98
N GLY A 225 4.06 -0.71 -16.38
CA GLY A 225 3.43 -1.72 -15.55
C GLY A 225 4.49 -2.58 -14.87
N GLU A 226 4.39 -2.74 -13.56
CA GLU A 226 5.36 -3.48 -12.76
C GLU A 226 4.68 -4.42 -11.77
N SER A 227 5.26 -5.58 -11.54
CA SER A 227 4.93 -6.43 -10.41
C SER A 227 5.71 -5.98 -9.16
N ALA A 228 5.16 -6.22 -7.97
CA ALA A 228 5.77 -5.81 -6.70
C ALA A 228 7.18 -6.34 -6.53
N LYS A 229 8.03 -5.53 -5.88
CA LYS A 229 9.33 -5.97 -5.40
C LYS A 229 9.12 -6.99 -4.28
N VAL A 230 9.91 -8.05 -4.28
CA VAL A 230 9.80 -9.12 -3.29
C VAL A 230 10.66 -8.79 -2.07
N SER A 231 10.12 -8.96 -0.86
CA SER A 231 10.87 -8.81 0.38
C SER A 231 11.99 -9.85 0.47
N LEU A 232 13.12 -9.46 1.07
CA LEU A 232 14.27 -10.36 1.28
C LEU A 232 14.18 -11.17 2.58
N GLN A 233 13.06 -11.11 3.27
CA GLN A 233 12.79 -11.89 4.48
C GLN A 233 12.23 -13.26 4.12
N ASP A 234 12.49 -14.27 4.95
CA ASP A 234 11.85 -15.58 4.84
C ASP A 234 10.33 -15.41 4.98
N SER A 235 9.61 -15.56 3.89
CA SER A 235 8.17 -15.40 3.90
C SER A 235 7.49 -16.20 2.77
N LEU A 236 6.26 -16.62 3.04
CA LEU A 236 5.34 -17.17 2.06
C LEU A 236 4.03 -16.39 2.17
N TYR A 237 3.69 -15.67 1.14
CA TYR A 237 2.48 -14.84 1.14
C TYR A 237 1.83 -14.82 -0.23
N GLY A 238 0.57 -14.44 -0.26
CA GLY A 238 -0.17 -14.34 -1.50
C GLY A 238 -1.60 -13.92 -1.24
N ASN A 239 -2.33 -13.73 -2.33
CA ASN A 239 -3.76 -13.49 -2.29
C ASN A 239 -4.47 -14.21 -3.43
N THR A 240 -5.70 -14.59 -3.16
CA THR A 240 -6.63 -15.09 -4.18
C THR A 240 -7.91 -14.29 -4.07
N SER A 241 -8.38 -13.77 -5.20
CA SER A 241 -9.64 -13.04 -5.26
C SER A 241 -10.55 -13.58 -6.35
N ILE A 242 -11.86 -13.57 -6.08
CA ILE A 242 -12.91 -13.90 -7.03
C ILE A 242 -13.83 -12.70 -7.08
N ILE A 243 -14.03 -12.16 -8.27
CA ILE A 243 -14.89 -11.01 -8.53
C ILE A 243 -15.98 -11.44 -9.50
N GLY A 244 -17.23 -11.19 -9.16
CA GLY A 244 -18.37 -11.43 -10.04
C GLY A 244 -19.05 -10.13 -10.41
N ALA A 245 -19.50 -10.00 -11.66
CA ALA A 245 -20.30 -8.87 -12.10
C ALA A 245 -21.56 -9.32 -12.82
N SER A 246 -22.67 -8.63 -12.54
CA SER A 246 -23.98 -8.93 -13.14
C SER A 246 -24.05 -8.53 -14.61
N ASN A 247 -23.52 -7.35 -14.97
CA ASN A 247 -23.41 -6.95 -16.35
C ASN A 247 -22.29 -7.72 -17.06
N GLY A 248 -22.58 -8.32 -18.19
CA GLY A 248 -21.72 -9.28 -18.85
C GLY A 248 -21.75 -10.67 -18.19
N ARG A 249 -22.42 -10.84 -17.02
CA ARG A 249 -22.60 -12.12 -16.31
C ARG A 249 -21.29 -12.89 -16.22
N GLY A 250 -20.26 -12.24 -15.76
CA GLY A 250 -18.90 -12.74 -15.79
C GLY A 250 -18.23 -12.76 -14.43
N SER A 251 -17.03 -13.29 -14.44
CA SER A 251 -16.18 -13.36 -13.25
C SER A 251 -14.71 -13.25 -13.59
N VAL A 252 -13.94 -12.82 -12.59
CA VAL A 252 -12.48 -12.82 -12.58
C VAL A 252 -12.04 -13.67 -11.41
N LEU A 253 -11.13 -14.60 -11.66
CA LEU A 253 -10.34 -15.32 -10.67
C LEU A 253 -8.90 -14.89 -10.84
N ARG A 254 -8.28 -14.37 -9.79
CA ARG A 254 -6.84 -14.11 -9.74
C ARG A 254 -6.24 -14.75 -8.51
N SER A 255 -5.03 -15.28 -8.66
CA SER A 255 -4.27 -15.85 -7.56
C SER A 255 -2.80 -15.52 -7.72
N LYS A 256 -2.19 -15.01 -6.66
CA LYS A 256 -0.77 -14.71 -6.60
C LYS A 256 -0.16 -15.34 -5.36
N LEU A 257 0.95 -16.04 -5.54
CA LEU A 257 1.72 -16.65 -4.47
C LEU A 257 3.18 -16.25 -4.61
N THR A 258 3.77 -15.75 -3.54
CA THR A 258 5.18 -15.36 -3.47
C THR A 258 5.86 -16.10 -2.32
N ARG A 259 6.99 -16.71 -2.61
CA ARG A 259 7.92 -17.23 -1.61
C ARG A 259 9.23 -16.48 -1.73
N SER A 260 9.72 -15.96 -0.62
CA SER A 260 11.04 -15.35 -0.49
C SER A 260 11.83 -16.03 0.61
N GLN A 261 13.15 -15.96 0.51
CA GLN A 261 14.09 -16.54 1.48
C GLN A 261 15.11 -15.48 1.90
N ALA A 262 15.58 -15.56 3.13
CA ALA A 262 16.61 -14.66 3.67
C ALA A 262 17.93 -14.72 2.88
N ASN A 263 18.19 -15.83 2.18
CA ASN A 263 19.33 -15.95 1.27
C ASN A 263 19.20 -15.14 -0.03
N GLY A 264 18.06 -14.43 -0.23
CA GLY A 264 17.78 -13.62 -1.40
C GLY A 264 17.09 -14.34 -2.57
N LEU A 265 16.89 -15.66 -2.46
CA LEU A 265 16.14 -16.40 -3.47
C LEU A 265 14.65 -16.14 -3.34
N TYR A 266 13.97 -15.93 -4.45
CA TYR A 266 12.51 -15.75 -4.46
C TYR A 266 11.86 -16.29 -5.72
N TYR A 267 10.58 -16.62 -5.61
CA TYR A 267 9.72 -16.88 -6.77
C TYR A 267 8.31 -16.35 -6.52
N THR A 268 7.68 -15.90 -7.58
CA THR A 268 6.29 -15.46 -7.59
C THR A 268 5.56 -16.15 -8.73
N LEU A 269 4.45 -16.76 -8.41
CA LEU A 269 3.50 -17.30 -9.38
C LEU A 269 2.25 -16.44 -9.36
N ASN A 270 1.80 -15.98 -10.52
CA ASN A 270 0.52 -15.30 -10.68
C ASN A 270 -0.28 -15.95 -11.78
N ALA A 271 -1.58 -16.18 -11.54
CA ALA A 271 -2.52 -16.70 -12.51
C ALA A 271 -3.81 -15.90 -12.48
N SER A 272 -4.37 -15.61 -13.65
CA SER A 272 -5.62 -14.90 -13.81
C SER A 272 -6.51 -15.57 -14.85
N LEU A 273 -7.80 -15.58 -14.57
CA LEU A 273 -8.84 -16.01 -15.50
C LEU A 273 -9.96 -14.97 -15.44
N LYS A 274 -10.33 -14.42 -16.59
CA LYS A 274 -11.41 -13.44 -16.69
C LYS A 274 -12.33 -13.86 -17.83
N ARG A 275 -13.61 -13.96 -17.55
CA ARG A 275 -14.61 -14.31 -18.55
C ARG A 275 -15.88 -13.52 -18.35
N PHE A 276 -16.28 -12.81 -19.40
CA PHE A 276 -17.53 -12.06 -19.46
C PHE A 276 -18.24 -12.39 -20.77
N GLY A 277 -19.55 -12.47 -20.72
CA GLY A 277 -20.41 -12.49 -21.89
C GLY A 277 -20.70 -11.07 -22.40
N ASP A 278 -21.64 -10.97 -23.32
CA ASP A 278 -22.05 -9.67 -23.86
C ASP A 278 -22.62 -8.75 -22.78
N TYR A 279 -22.22 -7.50 -22.81
CA TYR A 279 -22.68 -6.46 -21.90
C TYR A 279 -24.05 -5.95 -22.30
N SER A 280 -24.83 -5.50 -21.32
CA SER A 280 -26.13 -4.91 -21.50
C SER A 280 -26.10 -3.42 -21.30
N ALA A 281 -26.67 -2.67 -22.24
CA ALA A 281 -27.12 -1.32 -22.07
C ALA A 281 -28.54 -1.31 -21.47
N PRO A 282 -29.09 -0.18 -21.01
CA PRO A 282 -30.40 -0.15 -20.35
C PRO A 282 -31.54 -0.82 -21.13
N ASN A 283 -31.52 -0.73 -22.45
CA ASN A 283 -32.64 -1.18 -23.31
C ASN A 283 -32.27 -2.36 -24.23
N TYR A 284 -31.01 -2.77 -24.32
CA TYR A 284 -30.57 -3.82 -25.24
C TYR A 284 -29.26 -4.47 -24.82
N VAL A 285 -28.96 -5.63 -25.39
CA VAL A 285 -27.66 -6.31 -25.22
C VAL A 285 -26.72 -5.88 -26.35
N MET A 286 -25.56 -5.37 -25.97
CA MET A 286 -24.50 -5.01 -26.90
C MET A 286 -23.80 -6.29 -27.38
N ARG A 287 -24.21 -6.78 -28.54
CA ARG A 287 -23.71 -8.05 -29.08
C ARG A 287 -22.25 -7.98 -29.46
N ASN A 288 -21.55 -9.09 -29.24
CA ASN A 288 -20.14 -9.26 -29.50
C ASN A 288 -19.27 -8.28 -28.68
N THR A 289 -19.51 -8.23 -27.38
CA THR A 289 -18.73 -7.42 -26.42
C THR A 289 -18.16 -8.26 -25.28
N GLY A 290 -18.27 -9.58 -25.36
CA GLY A 290 -17.71 -10.47 -24.36
C GLY A 290 -16.18 -10.52 -24.39
N THR A 291 -15.58 -11.03 -23.32
CA THR A 291 -14.13 -11.23 -23.21
C THR A 291 -13.79 -12.56 -22.53
N ASN A 292 -12.67 -13.16 -22.93
CA ASN A 292 -12.09 -14.35 -22.32
C ASN A 292 -10.58 -14.17 -22.24
N GLU A 293 -10.08 -13.91 -21.02
CA GLU A 293 -8.65 -13.66 -20.78
C GLU A 293 -8.07 -14.74 -19.89
N LYS A 294 -6.84 -15.13 -20.17
CA LYS A 294 -6.06 -16.10 -19.40
C LYS A 294 -4.65 -15.58 -19.26
N GLY A 295 -4.24 -15.34 -18.03
CA GLY A 295 -2.90 -14.86 -17.68
C GLY A 295 -2.16 -15.87 -16.80
N LEU A 296 -0.87 -16.02 -17.05
CA LEU A 296 0.06 -16.76 -16.21
C LEU A 296 1.40 -16.04 -16.22
N SER A 297 1.95 -15.75 -15.05
CA SER A 297 3.31 -15.25 -14.96
C SER A 297 4.09 -15.96 -13.87
N LEU A 298 5.35 -16.25 -14.16
CA LEU A 298 6.32 -16.83 -13.24
C LEU A 298 7.53 -15.89 -13.16
N LYS A 299 7.81 -15.41 -11.98
CA LYS A 299 8.99 -14.61 -11.66
C LYS A 299 9.87 -15.45 -10.75
N PHE A 300 11.15 -15.56 -11.08
CA PHE A 300 12.16 -16.23 -10.28
C PHE A 300 13.40 -15.37 -10.24
N GLY A 301 14.00 -15.20 -9.08
CA GLY A 301 15.20 -14.39 -8.96
C GLY A 301 16.01 -14.66 -7.72
N LEU A 302 17.22 -14.16 -7.78
CA LEU A 302 18.14 -14.08 -6.66
C LEU A 302 18.54 -12.62 -6.49
N ASN A 303 18.44 -12.13 -5.27
CA ASN A 303 18.79 -10.78 -4.93
C ASN A 303 19.79 -10.77 -3.77
N ARG A 304 21.00 -10.30 -4.01
CA ARG A 304 22.11 -10.19 -3.08
C ARG A 304 22.63 -8.76 -3.07
N VAL A 305 23.35 -8.39 -2.03
CA VAL A 305 23.90 -7.02 -1.87
C VAL A 305 24.72 -6.58 -3.08
N ASN A 306 25.53 -7.46 -3.65
CA ASN A 306 26.48 -7.11 -4.71
C ASN A 306 26.08 -7.62 -6.10
N TYR A 307 25.10 -8.48 -6.21
CA TYR A 307 24.63 -9.04 -7.47
C TYR A 307 23.22 -9.59 -7.33
N GLY A 308 22.53 -9.66 -8.45
CA GLY A 308 21.22 -10.28 -8.53
C GLY A 308 20.87 -10.59 -9.96
N PHE A 309 19.89 -11.44 -10.14
CA PHE A 309 19.25 -11.68 -11.42
C PHE A 309 17.76 -11.94 -11.20
N GLU A 310 16.98 -11.63 -12.22
CA GLU A 310 15.55 -11.91 -12.26
C GLU A 310 15.22 -12.52 -13.62
N PHE A 311 14.46 -13.59 -13.60
CA PHE A 311 13.84 -14.18 -14.78
C PHE A 311 12.34 -14.02 -14.65
N LEU A 312 11.71 -13.49 -15.70
CA LEU A 312 10.28 -13.36 -15.81
C LEU A 312 9.80 -14.10 -17.06
N TYR A 313 8.86 -15.01 -16.86
CA TYR A 313 8.06 -15.59 -17.93
C TYR A 313 6.63 -15.11 -17.75
N SER A 314 6.00 -14.62 -18.82
CA SER A 314 4.58 -14.27 -18.81
C SER A 314 3.90 -14.77 -20.07
N PHE A 315 2.69 -15.26 -19.89
CA PHE A 315 1.79 -15.67 -20.94
C PHE A 315 0.46 -14.95 -20.72
N PHE A 316 -0.04 -14.31 -21.76
CA PHE A 316 -1.36 -13.69 -21.74
C PHE A 316 -2.07 -13.98 -23.05
N ASN A 317 -3.25 -14.56 -22.94
CA ASN A 317 -4.14 -14.80 -24.08
C ASN A 317 -5.42 -14.05 -23.82
N ASN A 318 -5.83 -13.22 -24.78
CA ASN A 318 -7.00 -12.37 -24.72
C ASN A 318 -7.84 -12.57 -25.97
N GLU A 319 -9.08 -13.02 -25.78
CA GLU A 319 -10.11 -13.10 -26.81
C GLU A 319 -11.18 -12.07 -26.48
N ILE A 320 -11.30 -11.04 -27.29
CA ILE A 320 -12.25 -9.94 -27.08
C ILE A 320 -13.26 -9.88 -28.21
N GLY A 321 -14.51 -9.68 -27.86
CA GLY A 321 -15.55 -9.33 -28.82
C GLY A 321 -15.41 -7.86 -29.27
N ILE A 322 -15.58 -7.61 -30.54
CA ILE A 322 -15.61 -6.26 -31.10
C ILE A 322 -17.06 -5.88 -31.37
N LEU A 323 -17.53 -4.80 -30.73
CA LEU A 323 -18.88 -4.31 -30.94
C LEU A 323 -19.15 -4.10 -32.42
N ARG A 324 -20.21 -4.69 -32.96
CA ARG A 324 -20.53 -4.58 -34.40
C ARG A 324 -20.67 -3.15 -34.88
N ALA A 325 -21.27 -2.28 -34.06
CA ALA A 325 -21.43 -0.86 -34.37
C ALA A 325 -20.14 -0.05 -34.42
N ALA A 326 -19.00 -0.64 -34.01
CA ALA A 326 -17.69 0.02 -34.07
C ALA A 326 -17.10 0.06 -35.48
N HIS A 327 -17.57 -0.79 -36.40
CA HIS A 327 -17.12 -0.86 -37.79
C HIS A 327 -18.07 -0.09 -38.73
N VAL A 328 -17.99 1.23 -38.70
CA VAL A 328 -18.72 2.11 -39.62
C VAL A 328 -17.77 2.48 -40.75
N HIS A 329 -17.95 1.84 -41.92
CA HIS A 329 -17.03 1.98 -43.04
C HIS A 329 -17.42 3.04 -44.07
N THR A 330 -18.70 3.40 -44.12
CA THR A 330 -19.20 4.37 -45.11
C THR A 330 -19.97 5.52 -44.43
N PRO A 331 -20.05 6.70 -45.06
CA PRO A 331 -20.91 7.77 -44.55
C PRO A 331 -22.39 7.37 -44.37
N GLN A 332 -22.88 6.46 -45.23
CA GLN A 332 -24.23 5.91 -45.14
C GLN A 332 -24.40 5.05 -43.90
N ASP A 333 -23.41 4.22 -43.57
CA ASP A 333 -23.42 3.40 -42.34
C ASP A 333 -23.37 4.29 -41.11
N GLN A 334 -22.62 5.39 -41.15
CA GLN A 334 -22.58 6.36 -40.06
C GLN A 334 -23.96 7.02 -39.83
N VAL A 335 -24.61 7.50 -40.87
CA VAL A 335 -25.96 8.05 -40.79
C VAL A 335 -26.96 7.02 -40.27
N ARG A 336 -26.86 5.78 -40.72
CA ARG A 336 -27.68 4.67 -40.25
C ARG A 336 -27.43 4.34 -38.79
N ALA A 337 -26.17 4.32 -38.34
CA ALA A 337 -25.82 4.07 -36.96
C ALA A 337 -26.30 5.17 -36.02
N ILE A 338 -26.19 6.44 -36.44
CA ILE A 338 -26.67 7.62 -35.66
C ILE A 338 -28.20 7.59 -35.51
N ASN A 339 -28.94 7.18 -36.55
CA ASN A 339 -30.39 7.15 -36.55
C ASN A 339 -30.99 5.80 -36.09
N SER A 340 -30.19 4.87 -35.62
CA SER A 340 -30.64 3.57 -35.12
C SER A 340 -30.83 3.60 -33.60
N ASP A 341 -31.98 3.12 -33.13
CA ASP A 341 -32.24 2.93 -31.68
C ASP A 341 -31.40 1.80 -31.06
N PHE A 342 -30.82 0.95 -31.88
CA PHE A 342 -30.05 -0.20 -31.47
C PHE A 342 -28.73 -0.29 -32.23
N PRO A 343 -27.68 -0.88 -31.64
CA PRO A 343 -26.41 -1.12 -32.33
C PRO A 343 -26.62 -1.99 -33.59
N LEU A 344 -26.03 -1.58 -34.68
CA LEU A 344 -26.13 -2.27 -35.98
C LEU A 344 -25.31 -3.54 -36.05
#